data_2e3be5c245d022430e27b5285956d240
#
_entry.id   2e3be5c245d022430e27b5285956d240
#
_cell.length_a   1.000
_cell.length_b   1.000
_cell.length_c   1.000
_cell.angle_alpha   90.00
_cell.angle_beta   90.00
_cell.angle_gamma   90.00
#
_symmetry.space_group_name_H-M   'P 1'
#
loop_
_entity.id
_entity.type
_entity.pdbx_description
1 polymer ?
#
loop_
_entity_poly.entity_id
_entity_poly.type
_entity_poly.pdbx_seq_one_letter_code
_entity_poly.pdbx_strand_id
1 'polypeptide(L)'
;MVERDLERLSAVKRKRQDHAAAYFSANAASWDEIRSLHVPDAAVEAALKELVGAQPFQAMLDLGTGTGRLLELFAPLYRRGIGIDLSREMLSVARANLERADIAHAQVRQGDIYAPPVERDGFDLITMHQVLHYLDEPAAAIREAARLLRPSGRLVIVDFAPHSHEFLRDAHAHMRLGFSNRQMGEWLEDAELELEASRTFEPTEADGLTVILWLARDRRLLIAESSQTLIADTKEIA
;
A
#
# COMPACT_ATOMS: atom_id res chain seq x y z
N MET A 1 -6.85 -34.07 14.20
CA MET A 1 -7.72 -32.90 14.48
C MET A 1 -7.12 -31.64 13.87
N VAL A 2 -5.89 -31.25 14.22
CA VAL A 2 -5.19 -30.05 13.69
C VAL A 2 -5.09 -30.04 12.15
N GLU A 3 -4.78 -31.15 11.51
CA GLU A 3 -4.62 -31.26 10.05
C GLU A 3 -5.93 -30.96 9.29
N ARG A 4 -7.05 -31.50 9.78
CA ARG A 4 -8.39 -31.19 9.24
C ARG A 4 -8.79 -29.72 9.41
N ASP A 5 -8.37 -29.08 10.50
CA ASP A 5 -8.68 -27.67 10.75
C ASP A 5 -7.82 -26.77 9.87
N LEU A 6 -6.56 -27.14 9.59
CA LEU A 6 -5.69 -26.46 8.62
C LEU A 6 -6.22 -26.60 7.19
N GLU A 7 -6.72 -27.76 6.80
CA GLU A 7 -7.35 -27.98 5.49
C GLU A 7 -8.61 -27.11 5.32
N ARG A 8 -9.47 -27.06 6.34
CA ARG A 8 -10.66 -26.20 6.34
C ARG A 8 -10.30 -24.72 6.25
N LEU A 9 -9.31 -24.27 7.03
CA LEU A 9 -8.82 -22.89 6.98
C LEU A 9 -8.29 -22.54 5.58
N SER A 10 -7.50 -23.44 4.98
CA SER A 10 -6.98 -23.25 3.63
C SER A 10 -8.08 -23.21 2.56
N ALA A 11 -9.13 -23.99 2.74
CA ALA A 11 -10.29 -23.97 1.84
C ALA A 11 -11.09 -22.68 1.96
N VAL A 12 -11.28 -22.16 3.19
CA VAL A 12 -11.96 -20.89 3.43
C VAL A 12 -11.12 -19.72 2.85
N LYS A 13 -9.80 -19.71 3.07
CA LYS A 13 -8.90 -18.70 2.50
C LYS A 13 -8.97 -18.69 0.97
N ARG A 14 -8.88 -19.85 0.33
CA ARG A 14 -9.02 -19.97 -1.15
C ARG A 14 -10.35 -19.44 -1.65
N LYS A 15 -11.47 -19.84 -1.04
CA LYS A 15 -12.80 -19.35 -1.45
C LYS A 15 -12.93 -17.83 -1.38
N ARG A 16 -12.32 -17.20 -0.38
CA ARG A 16 -12.31 -15.74 -0.24
C ARG A 16 -11.43 -15.08 -1.30
N GLN A 17 -10.26 -15.65 -1.58
CA GLN A 17 -9.38 -15.18 -2.65
C GLN A 17 -10.04 -15.30 -4.03
N ASP A 18 -10.72 -16.42 -4.30
CA ASP A 18 -11.47 -16.63 -5.55
C ASP A 18 -12.61 -15.60 -5.69
N HIS A 19 -13.32 -15.30 -4.58
CA HIS A 19 -14.38 -14.29 -4.56
C HIS A 19 -13.82 -12.89 -4.85
N ALA A 20 -12.73 -12.50 -4.20
CA ALA A 20 -12.06 -11.23 -4.45
C ALA A 20 -11.54 -11.14 -5.91
N ALA A 21 -10.91 -12.20 -6.43
CA ALA A 21 -10.43 -12.25 -7.80
C ALA A 21 -11.57 -12.09 -8.82
N ALA A 22 -12.71 -12.78 -8.60
CA ALA A 22 -13.90 -12.64 -9.45
C ALA A 22 -14.47 -11.20 -9.40
N TYR A 23 -14.52 -10.60 -8.21
CA TYR A 23 -14.96 -9.24 -8.02
C TYR A 23 -14.09 -8.23 -8.78
N PHE A 24 -12.78 -8.31 -8.65
CA PHE A 24 -11.84 -7.43 -9.35
C PHE A 24 -11.87 -7.62 -10.86
N SER A 25 -11.97 -8.88 -11.33
CA SER A 25 -12.08 -9.18 -12.76
C SER A 25 -13.34 -8.56 -13.37
N ALA A 26 -14.48 -8.68 -12.69
CA ALA A 26 -15.76 -8.16 -13.16
C ALA A 26 -15.81 -6.61 -13.17
N ASN A 27 -15.07 -5.95 -12.30
CA ASN A 27 -15.17 -4.51 -12.08
C ASN A 27 -13.95 -3.71 -12.59
N ALA A 28 -12.95 -4.35 -13.19
CA ALA A 28 -11.70 -3.68 -13.57
C ALA A 28 -11.91 -2.46 -14.49
N ALA A 29 -12.85 -2.54 -15.44
CA ALA A 29 -13.12 -1.45 -16.40
C ALA A 29 -13.77 -0.21 -15.77
N SER A 30 -14.52 -0.38 -14.67
CA SER A 30 -15.21 0.70 -13.93
C SER A 30 -14.61 0.94 -12.54
N TRP A 31 -13.41 0.38 -12.29
CA TRP A 31 -12.81 0.39 -10.95
C TRP A 31 -12.62 1.80 -10.38
N ASP A 32 -12.15 2.75 -11.17
CA ASP A 32 -11.92 4.11 -10.71
C ASP A 32 -13.22 4.82 -10.30
N GLU A 33 -14.34 4.52 -10.98
CA GLU A 33 -15.68 5.00 -10.59
C GLU A 33 -16.13 4.36 -9.27
N ILE A 34 -15.98 3.03 -9.14
CA ILE A 34 -16.38 2.29 -7.94
C ILE A 34 -15.57 2.77 -6.73
N ARG A 35 -14.26 2.94 -6.88
CA ARG A 35 -13.37 3.41 -5.83
C ARG A 35 -13.74 4.82 -5.35
N SER A 36 -14.11 5.72 -6.27
CA SER A 36 -14.44 7.10 -5.96
C SER A 36 -15.81 7.30 -5.29
N LEU A 37 -16.71 6.32 -5.34
CA LEU A 37 -18.06 6.43 -4.78
C LEU A 37 -18.10 6.69 -3.27
N HIS A 38 -17.08 6.26 -2.54
CA HIS A 38 -17.06 6.31 -1.08
C HIS A 38 -15.92 7.14 -0.48
N VAL A 39 -15.08 7.76 -1.33
CA VAL A 39 -13.83 8.39 -0.92
C VAL A 39 -13.68 9.77 -1.53
N PRO A 40 -13.26 10.79 -0.79
CA PRO A 40 -12.90 12.10 -1.33
C PRO A 40 -11.53 12.04 -2.05
N ASP A 41 -11.45 11.30 -3.18
CA ASP A 41 -10.21 10.99 -3.90
C ASP A 41 -9.32 12.22 -4.14
N ALA A 42 -9.88 13.35 -4.57
CA ALA A 42 -9.11 14.56 -4.83
C ALA A 42 -8.39 15.10 -3.58
N ALA A 43 -9.02 15.03 -2.41
CA ALA A 43 -8.43 15.46 -1.14
C ALA A 43 -7.33 14.49 -0.69
N VAL A 44 -7.56 13.17 -0.85
CA VAL A 44 -6.57 12.14 -0.54
C VAL A 44 -5.34 12.28 -1.45
N GLU A 45 -5.53 12.45 -2.77
CA GLU A 45 -4.43 12.63 -3.71
C GLU A 45 -3.63 13.93 -3.46
N ALA A 46 -4.30 15.03 -3.10
CA ALA A 46 -3.62 16.26 -2.71
C ALA A 46 -2.74 16.04 -1.48
N ALA A 47 -3.26 15.35 -0.46
CA ALA A 47 -2.50 15.04 0.74
C ALA A 47 -1.35 14.05 0.48
N LEU A 48 -1.54 13.07 -0.39
CA LEU A 48 -0.48 12.16 -0.85
C LEU A 48 0.69 12.95 -1.47
N LYS A 49 0.39 13.88 -2.39
CA LYS A 49 1.41 14.74 -3.02
C LYS A 49 2.12 15.62 -2.00
N GLU A 50 1.39 16.21 -1.06
CA GLU A 50 1.96 17.04 -0.02
C GLU A 50 2.92 16.25 0.89
N LEU A 51 2.50 15.07 1.37
CA LEU A 51 3.28 14.25 2.30
C LEU A 51 4.49 13.59 1.63
N VAL A 52 4.35 13.12 0.39
CA VAL A 52 5.47 12.59 -0.38
C VAL A 52 6.44 13.71 -0.77
N GLY A 53 5.94 14.94 -0.97
CA GLY A 53 6.71 16.09 -1.35
C GLY A 53 7.10 16.10 -2.82
N ALA A 54 7.86 17.13 -3.23
CA ALA A 54 8.24 17.35 -4.62
C ALA A 54 9.66 16.88 -4.99
N GLN A 55 10.38 16.26 -4.05
CA GLN A 55 11.76 15.80 -4.31
C GLN A 55 11.76 14.53 -5.15
N PRO A 56 12.46 14.52 -6.32
CA PRO A 56 12.57 13.32 -7.13
C PRO A 56 13.32 12.20 -6.41
N PHE A 57 12.93 10.96 -6.70
CA PHE A 57 13.55 9.75 -6.16
C PHE A 57 13.75 8.68 -7.25
N GLN A 58 14.46 7.59 -6.94
CA GLN A 58 14.88 6.62 -7.97
C GLN A 58 13.79 5.60 -8.27
N ALA A 59 13.19 4.99 -7.25
CA ALA A 59 12.31 3.85 -7.47
C ALA A 59 11.05 3.90 -6.59
N MET A 60 9.90 3.62 -7.23
CA MET A 60 8.60 3.47 -6.60
C MET A 60 8.07 2.06 -6.81
N LEU A 61 7.45 1.50 -5.77
CA LEU A 61 6.67 0.28 -5.84
C LEU A 61 5.24 0.55 -5.37
N ASP A 62 4.26 0.14 -6.16
CA ASP A 62 2.84 0.23 -5.82
C ASP A 62 2.27 -1.18 -5.64
N LEU A 63 1.99 -1.56 -4.39
CA LEU A 63 1.50 -2.88 -4.00
C LEU A 63 -0.03 -2.89 -3.96
N GLY A 64 -0.65 -3.73 -4.81
CA GLY A 64 -2.07 -3.68 -5.10
C GLY A 64 -2.39 -2.50 -6.04
N THR A 65 -1.60 -2.39 -7.12
CA THR A 65 -1.63 -1.21 -8.02
C THR A 65 -2.96 -0.99 -8.74
N GLY A 66 -3.80 -2.02 -8.83
CA GLY A 66 -5.09 -1.93 -9.51
C GLY A 66 -4.94 -1.41 -10.94
N THR A 67 -5.60 -0.28 -11.21
CA THR A 67 -5.58 0.43 -12.52
C THR A 67 -4.36 1.32 -12.71
N GLY A 68 -3.39 1.35 -11.79
CA GLY A 68 -2.13 2.08 -11.90
C GLY A 68 -2.20 3.55 -11.45
N ARG A 69 -3.23 3.95 -10.73
CA ARG A 69 -3.49 5.36 -10.38
C ARG A 69 -2.35 6.03 -9.63
N LEU A 70 -1.73 5.37 -8.64
CA LEU A 70 -0.62 5.97 -7.89
C LEU A 70 0.67 6.04 -8.72
N LEU A 71 0.87 5.12 -9.65
CA LEU A 71 1.98 5.23 -10.61
C LEU A 71 1.82 6.47 -11.49
N GLU A 72 0.60 6.77 -11.98
CA GLU A 72 0.34 8.02 -12.71
C GLU A 72 0.56 9.26 -11.83
N LEU A 73 0.02 9.25 -10.61
CA LEU A 73 0.05 10.38 -9.68
C LEU A 73 1.48 10.85 -9.39
N PHE A 74 2.40 9.88 -9.22
CA PHE A 74 3.79 10.12 -8.86
C PHE A 74 4.78 10.01 -10.02
N ALA A 75 4.32 9.81 -11.25
CA ALA A 75 5.18 9.69 -12.43
C ALA A 75 6.23 10.82 -12.57
N PRO A 76 5.94 12.09 -12.25
CA PRO A 76 6.93 13.16 -12.31
C PRO A 76 8.08 13.04 -11.30
N LEU A 77 7.94 12.20 -10.25
CA LEU A 77 8.88 12.15 -9.13
C LEU A 77 9.82 10.96 -9.18
N TYR A 78 9.42 9.81 -9.73
CA TYR A 78 10.28 8.63 -9.77
C TYR A 78 10.95 8.45 -11.13
N ARG A 79 12.12 7.80 -11.14
CA ARG A 79 12.78 7.38 -12.37
C ARG A 79 12.35 6.00 -12.86
N ARG A 80 11.92 5.12 -11.95
CA ARG A 80 11.42 3.79 -12.23
C ARG A 80 10.23 3.49 -11.32
N GLY A 81 9.08 3.17 -11.91
CA GLY A 81 7.88 2.71 -11.21
C GLY A 81 7.61 1.23 -11.47
N ILE A 82 7.20 0.49 -10.45
CA ILE A 82 6.69 -0.87 -10.57
C ILE A 82 5.36 -0.97 -9.84
N GLY A 83 4.34 -1.47 -10.53
CA GLY A 83 3.06 -1.84 -9.91
C GLY A 83 2.90 -3.35 -9.85
N ILE A 84 2.45 -3.87 -8.71
CA ILE A 84 2.16 -5.29 -8.51
C ILE A 84 0.68 -5.46 -8.19
N ASP A 85 0.03 -6.39 -8.88
CA ASP A 85 -1.35 -6.80 -8.60
C ASP A 85 -1.55 -8.27 -8.94
N LEU A 86 -2.52 -8.93 -8.30
CA LEU A 86 -2.91 -10.30 -8.61
C LEU A 86 -3.79 -10.39 -9.85
N SER A 87 -4.64 -9.38 -10.10
CA SER A 87 -5.62 -9.34 -11.18
C SER A 87 -4.97 -8.96 -12.52
N ARG A 88 -5.06 -9.86 -13.50
CA ARG A 88 -4.61 -9.59 -14.88
C ARG A 88 -5.45 -8.53 -15.56
N GLU A 89 -6.72 -8.48 -15.25
CA GLU A 89 -7.69 -7.53 -15.79
C GLU A 89 -7.35 -6.13 -15.32
N MET A 90 -7.10 -5.93 -14.01
CA MET A 90 -6.62 -4.66 -13.45
C MET A 90 -5.32 -4.22 -14.12
N LEU A 91 -4.35 -5.14 -14.24
CA LEU A 91 -3.06 -4.85 -14.89
C LEU A 91 -3.20 -4.52 -16.39
N SER A 92 -4.21 -5.06 -17.07
CA SER A 92 -4.51 -4.69 -18.45
C SER A 92 -4.98 -3.24 -18.55
N VAL A 93 -5.87 -2.81 -17.65
CA VAL A 93 -6.33 -1.43 -17.53
C VAL A 93 -5.17 -0.50 -17.16
N ALA A 94 -4.35 -0.91 -16.17
CA ALA A 94 -3.18 -0.13 -15.75
C ALA A 94 -2.20 0.13 -16.90
N ARG A 95 -1.92 -0.88 -17.74
CA ARG A 95 -1.06 -0.68 -18.93
C ARG A 95 -1.63 0.33 -19.89
N ALA A 96 -2.93 0.24 -20.18
CA ALA A 96 -3.61 1.18 -21.07
C ALA A 96 -3.61 2.62 -20.48
N ASN A 97 -3.76 2.76 -19.17
CA ASN A 97 -3.70 4.06 -18.49
C ASN A 97 -2.29 4.67 -18.58
N LEU A 98 -1.25 3.89 -18.24
CA LEU A 98 0.15 4.34 -18.33
C LEU A 98 0.54 4.73 -19.76
N GLU A 99 0.11 3.96 -20.77
CA GLU A 99 0.33 4.27 -22.19
C GLU A 99 -0.37 5.57 -22.59
N ARG A 100 -1.63 5.75 -22.20
CA ARG A 100 -2.42 6.98 -22.47
C ARG A 100 -1.78 8.22 -21.82
N ALA A 101 -1.17 8.04 -20.65
CA ALA A 101 -0.48 9.11 -19.90
C ALA A 101 0.97 9.32 -20.37
N ASP A 102 1.45 8.59 -21.39
CA ASP A 102 2.84 8.63 -21.89
C ASP A 102 3.90 8.33 -20.80
N ILE A 103 3.59 7.39 -19.90
CA ILE A 103 4.48 7.01 -18.78
C ILE A 103 5.26 5.73 -19.16
N ALA A 104 6.38 5.90 -19.85
CA ALA A 104 7.22 4.79 -20.31
C ALA A 104 8.15 4.21 -19.24
N HIS A 105 8.38 4.92 -18.13
CA HIS A 105 9.30 4.53 -17.05
C HIS A 105 8.61 3.80 -15.89
N ALA A 106 7.34 3.43 -16.06
CA ALA A 106 6.59 2.56 -15.17
C ALA A 106 6.20 1.25 -15.86
N GLN A 107 6.14 0.17 -15.11
CA GLN A 107 5.67 -1.12 -15.58
C GLN A 107 4.82 -1.81 -14.51
N VAL A 108 3.87 -2.61 -14.96
CA VAL A 108 3.03 -3.40 -14.06
C VAL A 108 3.24 -4.89 -14.27
N ARG A 109 3.28 -5.66 -13.18
CA ARG A 109 3.55 -7.10 -13.16
C ARG A 109 2.54 -7.83 -12.30
N GLN A 110 2.16 -9.03 -12.73
CA GLN A 110 1.37 -9.91 -11.88
C GLN A 110 2.24 -10.46 -10.75
N GLY A 111 1.75 -10.38 -9.51
CA GLY A 111 2.47 -10.90 -8.34
C GLY A 111 1.63 -10.82 -7.08
N ASP A 112 2.04 -11.63 -6.10
CA ASP A 112 1.45 -11.65 -4.77
C ASP A 112 2.10 -10.57 -3.91
N ILE A 113 1.29 -9.78 -3.20
CA ILE A 113 1.73 -8.73 -2.28
C ILE A 113 2.58 -9.28 -1.11
N TYR A 114 2.38 -10.55 -0.74
CA TYR A 114 3.16 -11.21 0.31
C TYR A 114 4.54 -11.72 -0.15
N ALA A 115 4.77 -11.81 -1.46
CA ALA A 115 6.03 -12.23 -2.06
C ALA A 115 6.16 -11.62 -3.46
N PRO A 116 6.20 -10.28 -3.59
CA PRO A 116 6.26 -9.64 -4.90
C PRO A 116 7.60 -9.95 -5.59
N PRO A 117 7.58 -10.14 -6.93
CA PRO A 117 8.76 -10.53 -7.70
C PRO A 117 9.68 -9.33 -7.96
N VAL A 118 10.23 -8.76 -6.88
CA VAL A 118 11.11 -7.58 -6.90
C VAL A 118 12.26 -7.76 -5.89
N GLU A 119 13.31 -6.97 -6.07
CA GLU A 119 14.48 -7.01 -5.21
C GLU A 119 14.25 -6.34 -3.85
N ARG A 120 14.95 -6.85 -2.81
CA ARG A 120 14.99 -6.23 -1.48
C ARG A 120 15.75 -4.89 -1.55
N ASP A 121 15.45 -4.01 -0.60
CA ASP A 121 16.13 -2.71 -0.46
C ASP A 121 16.16 -1.92 -1.78
N GLY A 122 15.11 -2.06 -2.60
CA GLY A 122 15.06 -1.56 -3.97
C GLY A 122 14.31 -0.23 -4.14
N PHE A 123 13.52 0.21 -3.14
CA PHE A 123 12.54 1.27 -3.35
C PHE A 123 12.64 2.40 -2.33
N ASP A 124 12.57 3.63 -2.84
CA ASP A 124 12.54 4.86 -2.04
C ASP A 124 11.14 5.17 -1.52
N LEU A 125 10.11 4.79 -2.28
CA LEU A 125 8.71 4.91 -1.94
C LEU A 125 7.97 3.62 -2.26
N ILE A 126 7.22 3.12 -1.27
CA ILE A 126 6.24 2.05 -1.47
C ILE A 126 4.87 2.57 -1.12
N THR A 127 3.87 2.25 -1.93
CA THR A 127 2.47 2.62 -1.71
C THR A 127 1.59 1.38 -1.58
N MET A 128 0.59 1.46 -0.69
CA MET A 128 -0.51 0.53 -0.52
C MET A 128 -1.79 1.34 -0.42
N HIS A 129 -2.55 1.41 -1.51
CA HIS A 129 -3.72 2.27 -1.60
C HIS A 129 -5.00 1.44 -1.70
N GLN A 130 -5.81 1.44 -0.65
CA GLN A 130 -7.08 0.73 -0.58
C GLN A 130 -6.95 -0.77 -0.93
N VAL A 131 -5.93 -1.42 -0.38
CA VAL A 131 -5.65 -2.84 -0.64
C VAL A 131 -5.65 -3.69 0.64
N LEU A 132 -5.27 -3.12 1.79
CA LEU A 132 -5.11 -3.90 3.03
C LEU A 132 -6.42 -4.54 3.50
N HIS A 133 -7.56 -3.87 3.27
CA HIS A 133 -8.87 -4.39 3.67
C HIS A 133 -9.31 -5.65 2.88
N TYR A 134 -8.63 -5.97 1.76
CA TYR A 134 -8.80 -7.23 1.02
C TYR A 134 -7.89 -8.36 1.49
N LEU A 135 -6.92 -8.08 2.37
CA LEU A 135 -5.89 -9.03 2.76
C LEU A 135 -6.28 -9.86 3.98
N ASP A 136 -5.93 -11.14 3.96
CA ASP A 136 -6.05 -12.04 5.13
C ASP A 136 -5.11 -11.61 6.26
N GLU A 137 -3.88 -11.22 5.93
CA GLU A 137 -2.82 -10.92 6.88
C GLU A 137 -2.15 -9.55 6.58
N PRO A 138 -2.86 -8.41 6.80
CA PRO A 138 -2.35 -7.08 6.47
C PRO A 138 -0.96 -6.78 7.08
N ALA A 139 -0.74 -7.18 8.33
CA ALA A 139 0.56 -7.00 8.98
C ALA A 139 1.72 -7.74 8.27
N ALA A 140 1.44 -8.90 7.64
CA ALA A 140 2.45 -9.60 6.85
C ALA A 140 2.81 -8.83 5.57
N ALA A 141 1.82 -8.22 4.91
CA ALA A 141 2.06 -7.38 3.75
C ALA A 141 2.87 -6.11 4.10
N ILE A 142 2.61 -5.50 5.26
CA ILE A 142 3.38 -4.34 5.75
C ILE A 142 4.84 -4.75 6.03
N ARG A 143 5.08 -5.90 6.68
CA ARG A 143 6.45 -6.40 6.89
C ARG A 143 7.17 -6.69 5.58
N GLU A 144 6.47 -7.25 4.59
CA GLU A 144 7.07 -7.46 3.26
C GLU A 144 7.41 -6.13 2.58
N ALA A 145 6.52 -5.12 2.64
CA ALA A 145 6.81 -3.79 2.13
C ALA A 145 8.05 -3.18 2.82
N ALA A 146 8.14 -3.27 4.15
CA ALA A 146 9.31 -2.78 4.89
C ALA A 146 10.62 -3.44 4.42
N ARG A 147 10.60 -4.76 4.15
CA ARG A 147 11.75 -5.51 3.61
C ARG A 147 12.22 -5.02 2.24
N LEU A 148 11.32 -4.44 1.45
CA LEU A 148 11.60 -3.95 0.09
C LEU A 148 12.05 -2.48 0.07
N LEU A 149 11.81 -1.73 1.15
CA LEU A 149 12.29 -0.35 1.27
C LEU A 149 13.81 -0.28 1.36
N ARG A 150 14.38 0.73 0.73
CA ARG A 150 15.75 1.18 1.01
C ARG A 150 15.82 1.77 2.41
N PRO A 151 17.01 1.83 3.00
CA PRO A 151 17.25 2.64 4.20
C PRO A 151 16.70 4.07 4.02
N SER A 152 15.97 4.58 5.00
CA SER A 152 15.20 5.84 4.96
C SER A 152 14.09 5.90 3.89
N GLY A 153 13.78 4.81 3.21
CA GLY A 153 12.64 4.72 2.31
C GLY A 153 11.31 4.89 3.05
N ARG A 154 10.26 5.25 2.34
CA ARG A 154 8.96 5.58 2.93
C ARG A 154 7.88 4.62 2.46
N LEU A 155 7.02 4.23 3.38
CA LEU A 155 5.79 3.49 3.12
C LEU A 155 4.59 4.42 3.29
N VAL A 156 3.75 4.52 2.28
CA VAL A 156 2.46 5.22 2.35
C VAL A 156 1.35 4.19 2.28
N ILE A 157 0.46 4.23 3.26
CA ILE A 157 -0.73 3.40 3.31
C ILE A 157 -1.95 4.31 3.31
N VAL A 158 -2.94 4.00 2.47
CA VAL A 158 -4.25 4.65 2.47
C VAL A 158 -5.29 3.55 2.57
N ASP A 159 -6.11 3.58 3.61
CA ASP A 159 -7.20 2.61 3.78
C ASP A 159 -8.31 3.18 4.67
N PHE A 160 -9.35 2.41 4.93
CA PHE A 160 -10.52 2.85 5.68
C PHE A 160 -10.26 2.86 7.19
N ALA A 161 -10.84 3.84 7.88
CA ALA A 161 -11.02 3.81 9.32
C ALA A 161 -11.99 2.68 9.71
N PRO A 162 -11.97 2.20 10.97
CA PRO A 162 -12.93 1.19 11.42
C PRO A 162 -14.38 1.64 11.20
N HIS A 163 -15.18 0.78 10.58
CA HIS A 163 -16.59 1.02 10.31
C HIS A 163 -17.42 -0.26 10.49
N SER A 164 -18.76 -0.15 10.44
CA SER A 164 -19.70 -1.26 10.66
C SER A 164 -20.50 -1.67 9.41
N HIS A 165 -20.07 -1.26 8.21
CA HIS A 165 -20.77 -1.57 6.96
C HIS A 165 -20.53 -3.03 6.53
N GLU A 166 -21.20 -3.99 7.19
CA GLU A 166 -21.04 -5.43 6.92
C GLU A 166 -21.36 -5.82 5.47
N PHE A 167 -22.26 -5.08 4.79
CA PHE A 167 -22.61 -5.35 3.39
C PHE A 167 -21.41 -5.30 2.44
N LEU A 168 -20.33 -4.58 2.79
CA LEU A 168 -19.13 -4.48 1.97
C LEU A 168 -18.37 -5.82 1.89
N ARG A 169 -18.58 -6.73 2.84
CA ARG A 169 -17.99 -8.08 2.78
C ARG A 169 -18.57 -8.89 1.62
N ASP A 170 -19.88 -8.81 1.43
CA ASP A 170 -20.58 -9.58 0.41
C ASP A 170 -20.59 -8.86 -0.95
N ALA A 171 -20.84 -7.54 -0.95
CA ALA A 171 -20.98 -6.76 -2.17
C ALA A 171 -19.64 -6.33 -2.79
N HIS A 172 -18.61 -6.10 -1.95
CA HIS A 172 -17.33 -5.52 -2.38
C HIS A 172 -16.12 -6.35 -1.96
N ALA A 173 -16.30 -7.59 -1.53
CA ALA A 173 -15.26 -8.54 -1.15
C ALA A 173 -14.31 -8.05 -0.02
N HIS A 174 -14.74 -7.11 0.84
CA HIS A 174 -13.95 -6.66 1.98
C HIS A 174 -13.75 -7.78 2.99
N MET A 175 -12.52 -8.05 3.38
CA MET A 175 -12.19 -8.99 4.44
C MET A 175 -12.12 -8.29 5.80
N ARG A 176 -11.72 -7.04 5.83
CA ARG A 176 -11.57 -6.19 7.00
C ARG A 176 -12.45 -4.95 6.84
N LEU A 177 -13.03 -4.49 7.95
CA LEU A 177 -13.87 -3.29 7.99
C LEU A 177 -13.07 -2.11 8.56
N GLY A 178 -11.91 -1.85 7.93
CA GLY A 178 -11.04 -0.74 8.27
C GLY A 178 -10.04 -1.01 9.39
N PHE A 179 -9.18 -0.03 9.66
CA PHE A 179 -8.03 -0.12 10.56
C PHE A 179 -7.93 1.12 11.44
N SER A 180 -7.67 0.92 12.74
CA SER A 180 -7.44 2.04 13.66
C SER A 180 -5.99 2.53 13.59
N ASN A 181 -5.76 3.80 13.95
CA ASN A 181 -4.42 4.37 14.08
C ASN A 181 -3.54 3.55 15.05
N ARG A 182 -4.12 3.07 16.16
CA ARG A 182 -3.39 2.24 17.12
C ARG A 182 -2.91 0.93 16.49
N GLN A 183 -3.80 0.20 15.83
CA GLN A 183 -3.47 -1.06 15.16
C GLN A 183 -2.43 -0.88 14.05
N MET A 184 -2.57 0.18 13.26
CA MET A 184 -1.59 0.49 12.21
C MET A 184 -0.23 0.85 12.81
N GLY A 185 -0.20 1.65 13.89
CA GLY A 185 1.03 1.98 14.61
C GLY A 185 1.75 0.75 15.14
N GLU A 186 1.03 -0.19 15.77
CA GLU A 186 1.59 -1.47 16.24
C GLU A 186 2.21 -2.28 15.08
N TRP A 187 1.54 -2.38 13.93
CA TRP A 187 2.05 -3.12 12.76
C TRP A 187 3.26 -2.45 12.10
N LEU A 188 3.31 -1.12 12.07
CA LEU A 188 4.45 -0.38 11.56
C LEU A 188 5.66 -0.53 12.48
N GLU A 189 5.46 -0.46 13.80
CA GLU A 189 6.53 -0.67 14.78
C GLU A 189 7.10 -2.09 14.70
N ASP A 190 6.25 -3.12 14.62
CA ASP A 190 6.64 -4.52 14.41
C ASP A 190 7.42 -4.74 13.10
N ALA A 191 7.20 -3.89 12.11
CA ALA A 191 7.92 -3.87 10.84
C ALA A 191 9.17 -2.97 10.83
N GLU A 192 9.59 -2.45 11.99
CA GLU A 192 10.74 -1.54 12.16
C GLU A 192 10.61 -0.21 11.40
N LEU A 193 9.36 0.23 11.16
CA LEU A 193 9.04 1.51 10.54
C LEU A 193 8.63 2.54 11.60
N GLU A 194 8.98 3.80 11.36
CA GLU A 194 8.55 4.94 12.16
C GLU A 194 7.38 5.64 11.51
N LEU A 195 6.25 5.77 12.22
CA LEU A 195 5.10 6.54 11.76
C LEU A 195 5.44 8.02 11.83
N GLU A 196 5.58 8.68 10.66
CA GLU A 196 5.90 10.12 10.54
C GLU A 196 4.65 10.99 10.57
N ALA A 197 3.58 10.55 9.93
CA ALA A 197 2.33 11.31 9.83
C ALA A 197 1.11 10.41 9.63
N SER A 198 -0.05 10.88 10.07
CA SER A 198 -1.34 10.34 9.69
C SER A 198 -2.32 11.46 9.41
N ARG A 199 -3.22 11.26 8.42
CA ARG A 199 -4.31 12.19 8.08
C ARG A 199 -5.61 11.43 7.90
N THR A 200 -6.68 11.97 8.44
CA THR A 200 -8.04 11.41 8.35
C THR A 200 -8.88 12.27 7.43
N PHE A 201 -9.63 11.63 6.55
CA PHE A 201 -10.55 12.25 5.60
C PHE A 201 -11.94 11.74 5.88
N GLU A 202 -12.76 12.62 6.43
CA GLU A 202 -14.17 12.32 6.67
C GLU A 202 -14.95 12.32 5.35
N PRO A 203 -15.93 11.43 5.19
CA PRO A 203 -16.75 11.40 4.00
C PRO A 203 -17.61 12.67 3.90
N THR A 204 -17.94 13.07 2.69
CA THR A 204 -18.87 14.18 2.41
C THR A 204 -20.33 13.74 2.54
N GLU A 205 -20.61 12.45 2.41
CA GLU A 205 -21.95 11.85 2.47
C GLU A 205 -22.11 11.04 3.75
N ALA A 206 -23.37 10.93 4.23
CA ALA A 206 -23.67 10.26 5.50
C ALA A 206 -23.30 8.76 5.53
N ASP A 207 -23.37 8.09 4.38
CA ASP A 207 -23.03 6.66 4.21
C ASP A 207 -21.63 6.43 3.66
N GLY A 208 -20.80 7.48 3.56
CA GLY A 208 -19.43 7.40 3.09
C GLY A 208 -18.48 6.77 4.10
N LEU A 209 -17.31 6.41 3.65
CA LEU A 209 -16.25 5.81 4.47
C LEU A 209 -15.19 6.85 4.85
N THR A 210 -14.85 6.90 6.13
CA THR A 210 -13.67 7.67 6.59
C THR A 210 -12.41 6.98 6.09
N VAL A 211 -11.53 7.73 5.44
CA VAL A 211 -10.23 7.25 4.94
C VAL A 211 -9.12 7.78 5.83
N ILE A 212 -8.13 6.93 6.09
CA ILE A 212 -6.92 7.34 6.81
C ILE A 212 -5.72 7.07 5.90
N LEU A 213 -4.83 8.05 5.85
CA LEU A 213 -3.52 7.97 5.26
C LEU A 213 -2.47 7.89 6.37
N TRP A 214 -1.54 6.95 6.26
CA TRP A 214 -0.38 6.81 7.12
C TRP A 214 0.89 6.90 6.29
N LEU A 215 1.85 7.70 6.74
CA LEU A 215 3.20 7.78 6.18
C LEU A 215 4.18 7.27 7.23
N ALA A 216 4.97 6.29 6.86
CA ALA A 216 6.01 5.72 7.72
C ALA A 216 7.36 5.68 7.01
N ARG A 217 8.46 5.66 7.78
CA ARG A 217 9.84 5.65 7.29
C ARG A 217 10.64 4.49 7.87
N ASP A 218 11.52 3.93 7.06
CA ASP A 218 12.53 2.98 7.48
C ASP A 218 13.60 3.67 8.36
N ARG A 219 13.87 3.09 9.54
CA ARG A 219 14.77 3.67 10.57
C ARG A 219 16.25 3.37 10.35
N ARG A 220 16.63 2.49 9.45
CA ARG A 220 17.98 1.93 9.35
C ARG A 220 19.12 2.96 9.22
N LEU A 221 18.92 4.07 8.50
CA LEU A 221 19.95 5.12 8.36
C LEU A 221 20.06 6.02 9.59
N LEU A 222 18.98 6.29 10.28
CA LEU A 222 19.02 7.10 11.51
C LEU A 222 19.92 6.47 12.57
N ILE A 223 19.95 5.13 12.66
CA ILE A 223 20.82 4.38 13.55
C ILE A 223 22.30 4.50 13.13
N ALA A 224 22.58 4.45 11.82
CA ALA A 224 23.96 4.54 11.29
C ALA A 224 24.56 5.94 11.52
N GLU A 225 23.82 7.01 11.32
CA GLU A 225 24.26 8.39 11.57
C GLU A 225 24.55 8.65 13.05
N SER A 226 23.68 8.18 13.94
CA SER A 226 23.90 8.29 15.41
C SER A 226 25.17 7.56 15.86
N SER A 227 25.51 6.42 15.26
CA SER A 227 26.71 5.66 15.57
C SER A 227 28.01 6.34 15.09
N GLN A 228 27.96 7.05 13.95
CA GLN A 228 29.10 7.79 13.44
C GLN A 228 29.41 9.05 14.28
N THR A 229 28.39 9.74 14.77
CA THR A 229 28.57 10.92 15.63
C THR A 229 29.22 10.52 16.97
N LEU A 230 28.84 9.39 17.56
CA LEU A 230 29.45 8.88 18.79
C LEU A 230 30.93 8.48 18.64
N ILE A 231 31.34 8.01 17.45
CA ILE A 231 32.74 7.61 17.20
C ILE A 231 33.62 8.86 16.92
N ALA A 232 33.07 9.92 16.35
CA ALA A 232 33.79 11.17 16.12
C ALA A 232 34.12 11.88 17.44
N ASP A 233 33.16 11.99 18.36
CA ASP A 233 33.34 12.61 19.70
C ASP A 233 34.36 11.86 20.58
N THR A 234 34.52 10.54 20.36
CA THR A 234 35.49 9.75 21.16
C THR A 234 36.94 9.90 20.64
N LYS A 235 37.15 10.41 19.42
CA LYS A 235 38.49 10.64 18.86
C LYS A 235 39.06 12.02 19.17
N GLU A 236 38.25 12.98 19.60
CA GLU A 236 38.74 14.31 20.02
C GLU A 236 39.17 14.38 21.49
N ILE A 237 38.97 13.34 22.28
CA ILE A 237 39.30 13.29 23.71
C ILE A 237 40.52 12.39 24.01
N ALA A 238 41.19 11.85 23.02
CA ALA A 238 42.44 11.09 23.10
C ALA A 238 43.58 11.86 22.37
#